data_21044b3b25bbe6e19f49b95760516624
#
_entry.id   21044b3b25bbe6e19f49b95760516624
#
_cell.length_a   1.000
_cell.length_b   1.000
_cell.length_c   1.000
_cell.angle_alpha   90.00
_cell.angle_beta   90.00
_cell.angle_gamma   90.00
#
_symmetry.space_group_name_H-M   'P 1'
#
loop_
_entity.id
_entity.type
_entity.pdbx_description
1 polymer ?
#
loop_
_entity_poly.entity_id
_entity_poly.type
_entity_poly.pdbx_seq_one_letter_code
_entity_poly.pdbx_strand_id
1 'polypeptide(L)'
;MTAEEVSDFKALPGNGLTAVLNGTVLVGGNLKFVSGQMEISEEMKKRSETLAEAGKTPLFFGRDGKFIGIIAVADVIKEDSPQAVRELQNMGIRVVMLTGDNERTAKAIGAQAGVDEVIAGVLPDGKESVIRALKEKGKVAMVGDGINDAPALTRADIGIAIGAGTDIAIDAADVVLMKSRLSDVPAAIRLSRATLRNIHENLFWAFFYNVIGIPLAAGVWIPLFGLKLNPMFGAAAMSLSSFCVVSNALRLNFFKIHSASRDKKIQNVDISGVAMERSAPVTKKTLEIEGMMCGHCEKMVKRTLERFPEISEAVVSHE
;
A
#
# COMPACT_ATOMS: atom_id res chain seq x y z
N MET A 1 9.51 -10.22 -35.10
CA MET A 1 8.63 -9.22 -35.71
C MET A 1 9.28 -7.85 -35.45
N THR A 2 9.58 -7.09 -36.48
CA THR A 2 10.03 -5.71 -36.37
C THR A 2 8.78 -4.85 -36.14
N ALA A 3 8.84 -3.92 -35.17
CA ALA A 3 7.77 -2.97 -34.94
C ALA A 3 7.69 -2.02 -36.16
N GLU A 4 6.50 -1.80 -36.67
CA GLU A 4 6.26 -0.81 -37.74
C GLU A 4 5.98 0.55 -37.08
N GLU A 5 6.51 1.63 -37.68
CA GLU A 5 6.25 2.97 -37.18
C GLU A 5 4.85 3.44 -37.55
N VAL A 6 4.14 4.01 -36.56
CA VAL A 6 2.79 4.58 -36.76
C VAL A 6 2.87 6.10 -36.74
N SER A 7 2.00 6.75 -37.51
CA SER A 7 1.79 8.19 -37.45
C SER A 7 0.52 8.56 -36.67
N ASP A 8 0.35 9.82 -36.34
CA ASP A 8 -0.84 10.36 -35.66
C ASP A 8 -1.27 9.60 -34.40
N PHE A 9 -0.29 9.13 -33.62
CA PHE A 9 -0.57 8.44 -32.36
C PHE A 9 -1.20 9.39 -31.34
N LYS A 10 -2.39 9.04 -30.86
CA LYS A 10 -3.12 9.76 -29.81
C LYS A 10 -3.52 8.80 -28.71
N ALA A 11 -3.01 9.00 -27.51
CA ALA A 11 -3.51 8.32 -26.32
C ALA A 11 -4.70 9.12 -25.75
N LEU A 12 -5.79 8.43 -25.46
CA LEU A 12 -7.02 8.98 -24.87
C LEU A 12 -7.16 8.38 -23.46
N PRO A 13 -6.70 9.09 -22.40
CA PRO A 13 -6.72 8.57 -21.04
C PRO A 13 -8.10 8.04 -20.65
N GLY A 14 -8.14 6.84 -20.07
CA GLY A 14 -9.37 6.16 -19.65
C GLY A 14 -10.22 5.53 -20.77
N ASN A 15 -9.90 5.79 -22.04
CA ASN A 15 -10.65 5.26 -23.18
C ASN A 15 -9.83 4.28 -24.02
N GLY A 16 -8.67 4.73 -24.53
CA GLY A 16 -7.85 3.92 -25.41
C GLY A 16 -6.85 4.74 -26.19
N LEU A 17 -6.57 4.32 -27.42
CA LEU A 17 -5.62 4.96 -28.33
C LEU A 17 -6.10 4.89 -29.80
N THR A 18 -5.60 5.84 -30.59
CA THR A 18 -5.74 5.80 -32.04
C THR A 18 -4.38 6.05 -32.67
N ALA A 19 -4.14 5.47 -33.85
CA ALA A 19 -2.92 5.68 -34.63
C ALA A 19 -3.22 5.43 -36.11
N VAL A 20 -2.31 5.87 -36.98
CA VAL A 20 -2.38 5.60 -38.42
C VAL A 20 -1.15 4.79 -38.83
N LEU A 21 -1.37 3.63 -39.47
CA LEU A 21 -0.34 2.79 -40.03
C LEU A 21 -0.52 2.67 -41.55
N ASN A 22 0.39 3.18 -42.34
CA ASN A 22 0.33 3.13 -43.79
C ASN A 22 -1.00 3.63 -44.39
N GLY A 23 -1.55 4.73 -43.83
CA GLY A 23 -2.85 5.30 -44.23
C GLY A 23 -4.08 4.58 -43.65
N THR A 24 -3.90 3.56 -42.85
CA THR A 24 -4.95 2.75 -42.21
C THR A 24 -5.14 3.23 -40.75
N VAL A 25 -6.37 3.52 -40.36
CA VAL A 25 -6.68 3.95 -39.00
C VAL A 25 -6.75 2.73 -38.07
N LEU A 26 -5.94 2.76 -37.03
CA LEU A 26 -5.93 1.78 -35.95
C LEU A 26 -6.60 2.36 -34.71
N VAL A 27 -7.41 1.56 -34.05
CA VAL A 27 -8.10 1.93 -32.81
C VAL A 27 -7.90 0.82 -31.80
N GLY A 28 -7.56 1.17 -30.56
CA GLY A 28 -7.45 0.22 -29.46
C GLY A 28 -7.97 0.82 -28.17
N GLY A 29 -8.66 0.03 -27.32
CA GLY A 29 -9.16 0.56 -26.07
C GLY A 29 -10.21 -0.30 -25.38
N ASN A 30 -10.94 0.31 -24.45
CA ASN A 30 -12.01 -0.37 -23.74
C ASN A 30 -13.25 -0.61 -24.63
N LEU A 31 -14.14 -1.49 -24.20
CA LEU A 31 -15.35 -1.85 -24.94
C LEU A 31 -16.18 -0.61 -25.32
N LYS A 32 -16.38 0.32 -24.39
CA LYS A 32 -17.19 1.52 -24.59
C LYS A 32 -16.64 2.42 -25.69
N PHE A 33 -15.34 2.61 -25.72
CA PHE A 33 -14.66 3.44 -26.69
C PHE A 33 -14.68 2.83 -28.09
N VAL A 34 -14.39 1.52 -28.18
CA VAL A 34 -14.30 0.82 -29.48
C VAL A 34 -15.68 0.55 -30.08
N SER A 35 -16.68 0.22 -29.24
CA SER A 35 -18.07 0.03 -29.73
C SER A 35 -18.74 1.30 -30.25
N GLY A 36 -18.24 2.47 -29.86
CA GLY A 36 -18.65 3.76 -30.44
C GLY A 36 -18.12 4.02 -31.85
N GLN A 37 -17.13 3.24 -32.32
CA GLN A 37 -16.48 3.43 -33.63
C GLN A 37 -16.70 2.25 -34.60
N MET A 38 -17.05 1.08 -34.08
CA MET A 38 -17.27 -0.13 -34.89
C MET A 38 -18.21 -1.12 -34.22
N GLU A 39 -18.85 -1.96 -35.00
CA GLU A 39 -19.69 -3.04 -34.47
C GLU A 39 -18.85 -4.18 -33.90
N ILE A 40 -19.20 -4.60 -32.68
CA ILE A 40 -18.61 -5.74 -32.00
C ILE A 40 -19.71 -6.79 -31.79
N SER A 41 -19.47 -8.01 -32.29
CA SER A 41 -20.43 -9.09 -32.15
C SER A 41 -20.72 -9.45 -30.68
N GLU A 42 -21.95 -9.90 -30.42
CA GLU A 42 -22.36 -10.34 -29.06
C GLU A 42 -21.50 -11.50 -28.54
N GLU A 43 -21.00 -12.35 -29.44
CA GLU A 43 -20.08 -13.43 -29.08
C GLU A 43 -18.78 -12.86 -28.50
N MET A 44 -18.21 -11.81 -29.13
CA MET A 44 -16.98 -11.16 -28.62
C MET A 44 -17.22 -10.42 -27.35
N LYS A 45 -18.37 -9.81 -27.13
CA LYS A 45 -18.75 -9.19 -25.86
C LYS A 45 -18.80 -10.23 -24.73
N LYS A 46 -19.49 -11.36 -24.94
CA LYS A 46 -19.53 -12.48 -23.99
C LYS A 46 -18.14 -13.04 -23.69
N ARG A 47 -17.30 -13.17 -24.71
CA ARG A 47 -15.93 -13.64 -24.54
C ARG A 47 -15.09 -12.65 -23.69
N SER A 48 -15.31 -11.35 -23.88
CA SER A 48 -14.65 -10.34 -23.05
C SER A 48 -15.13 -10.38 -21.59
N GLU A 49 -16.40 -10.66 -21.35
CA GLU A 49 -16.95 -10.86 -20.01
C GLU A 49 -16.32 -12.06 -19.32
N THR A 50 -16.20 -13.19 -20.00
CA THR A 50 -15.50 -14.38 -19.47
C THR A 50 -14.04 -14.10 -19.15
N LEU A 51 -13.34 -13.30 -19.98
CA LEU A 51 -11.97 -12.87 -19.71
C LEU A 51 -11.89 -11.95 -18.49
N ALA A 52 -12.85 -11.02 -18.34
CA ALA A 52 -12.93 -10.13 -17.19
C ALA A 52 -13.25 -10.90 -15.89
N GLU A 53 -14.11 -11.92 -15.95
CA GLU A 53 -14.39 -12.82 -14.83
C GLU A 53 -13.14 -13.63 -14.40
N ALA A 54 -12.26 -13.93 -15.36
CA ALA A 54 -10.96 -14.55 -15.10
C ALA A 54 -9.88 -13.56 -14.59
N GLY A 55 -10.28 -12.32 -14.22
CA GLY A 55 -9.34 -11.30 -13.70
C GLY A 55 -8.48 -10.62 -14.76
N LYS A 56 -8.86 -10.73 -16.04
CA LYS A 56 -8.11 -10.10 -17.14
C LYS A 56 -8.82 -8.84 -17.61
N THR A 57 -8.05 -7.84 -18.04
CA THR A 57 -8.59 -6.62 -18.68
C THR A 57 -8.62 -6.78 -20.17
N PRO A 58 -9.80 -6.96 -20.80
CA PRO A 58 -9.93 -7.10 -22.25
C PRO A 58 -9.80 -5.73 -22.91
N LEU A 59 -8.88 -5.62 -23.86
CA LEU A 59 -8.69 -4.49 -24.75
C LEU A 59 -9.12 -4.89 -26.15
N PHE A 60 -9.95 -4.05 -26.77
CA PHE A 60 -10.53 -4.27 -28.09
C PHE A 60 -9.71 -3.53 -29.13
N PHE A 61 -9.49 -4.16 -30.29
CA PHE A 61 -8.71 -3.57 -31.39
C PHE A 61 -9.48 -3.62 -32.69
N GLY A 62 -9.37 -2.55 -33.44
CA GLY A 62 -9.97 -2.40 -34.74
C GLY A 62 -9.08 -1.71 -35.74
N ARG A 63 -9.36 -1.92 -37.03
CA ARG A 63 -8.67 -1.38 -38.17
C ARG A 63 -9.68 -0.93 -39.22
N ASP A 64 -9.61 0.35 -39.66
CA ASP A 64 -10.54 0.93 -40.66
C ASP A 64 -12.02 0.64 -40.37
N GLY A 65 -12.46 0.82 -39.14
CA GLY A 65 -13.84 0.58 -38.71
C GLY A 65 -14.23 -0.91 -38.62
N LYS A 66 -13.29 -1.85 -38.83
CA LYS A 66 -13.52 -3.29 -38.68
C LYS A 66 -12.86 -3.79 -37.40
N PHE A 67 -13.62 -4.54 -36.62
CA PHE A 67 -13.10 -5.21 -35.43
C PHE A 67 -12.12 -6.31 -35.82
N ILE A 68 -10.94 -6.32 -35.18
CA ILE A 68 -9.88 -7.31 -35.41
C ILE A 68 -9.89 -8.39 -34.30
N GLY A 69 -9.97 -7.96 -33.03
CA GLY A 69 -9.89 -8.90 -31.93
C GLY A 69 -9.73 -8.25 -30.55
N ILE A 70 -9.57 -9.13 -29.56
CA ILE A 70 -9.39 -8.76 -28.16
C ILE A 70 -8.01 -9.23 -27.72
N ILE A 71 -7.26 -8.33 -27.05
CA ILE A 71 -6.07 -8.70 -26.29
C ILE A 71 -6.43 -8.55 -24.81
N ALA A 72 -6.32 -9.62 -24.05
CA ALA A 72 -6.57 -9.58 -22.62
C ALA A 72 -5.25 -9.42 -21.88
N VAL A 73 -5.11 -8.33 -21.16
CA VAL A 73 -3.99 -8.05 -20.28
C VAL A 73 -4.36 -8.54 -18.87
N ALA A 74 -3.46 -9.26 -18.23
CA ALA A 74 -3.63 -9.68 -16.86
C ALA A 74 -2.41 -9.24 -16.07
N ASP A 75 -2.65 -8.58 -14.95
CA ASP A 75 -1.61 -8.44 -13.93
C ASP A 75 -1.40 -9.79 -13.27
N VAL A 76 -0.17 -10.27 -13.36
CA VAL A 76 0.21 -11.53 -12.72
C VAL A 76 0.53 -11.24 -11.27
N ILE A 77 -0.18 -11.90 -10.37
CA ILE A 77 0.15 -11.86 -8.94
C ILE A 77 1.58 -12.38 -8.76
N LYS A 78 2.39 -11.66 -8.01
CA LYS A 78 3.75 -12.11 -7.68
C LYS A 78 3.67 -13.43 -6.94
N GLU A 79 4.54 -14.37 -7.30
CA GLU A 79 4.52 -15.76 -6.79
C GLU A 79 4.56 -15.85 -5.25
N ASP A 80 5.21 -14.87 -4.60
CA ASP A 80 5.34 -14.80 -3.16
C ASP A 80 4.12 -14.22 -2.43
N SER A 81 3.20 -13.53 -3.15
CA SER A 81 2.08 -12.81 -2.53
C SER A 81 1.11 -13.72 -1.75
N PRO A 82 0.65 -14.87 -2.29
CA PRO A 82 -0.26 -15.73 -1.53
C PRO A 82 0.36 -16.32 -0.26
N GLN A 83 1.66 -16.58 -0.29
CA GLN A 83 2.38 -17.03 0.90
C GLN A 83 2.49 -15.91 1.93
N ALA A 84 2.89 -14.70 1.52
CA ALA A 84 3.01 -13.55 2.39
C ALA A 84 1.68 -13.20 3.08
N VAL A 85 0.57 -13.23 2.33
CA VAL A 85 -0.79 -13.02 2.88
C VAL A 85 -1.10 -14.05 3.97
N ARG A 86 -0.88 -15.35 3.70
CA ARG A 86 -1.09 -16.39 4.71
C ARG A 86 -0.22 -16.21 5.96
N GLU A 87 1.03 -15.79 5.78
CA GLU A 87 1.92 -15.53 6.91
C GLU A 87 1.43 -14.37 7.78
N LEU A 88 0.94 -13.28 7.16
CA LEU A 88 0.32 -12.16 7.89
C LEU A 88 -0.94 -12.59 8.63
N GLN A 89 -1.82 -13.36 7.99
CA GLN A 89 -3.03 -13.92 8.61
C GLN A 89 -2.69 -14.84 9.79
N ASN A 90 -1.65 -15.66 9.66
CA ASN A 90 -1.16 -16.51 10.76
C ASN A 90 -0.60 -15.69 11.94
N MET A 91 -0.12 -14.47 11.69
CA MET A 91 0.24 -13.53 12.75
C MET A 91 -0.97 -12.85 13.39
N GLY A 92 -2.20 -13.10 12.91
CA GLY A 92 -3.44 -12.46 13.35
C GLY A 92 -3.63 -11.07 12.74
N ILE A 93 -3.02 -10.79 11.60
CA ILE A 93 -3.18 -9.54 10.87
C ILE A 93 -4.21 -9.76 9.76
N ARG A 94 -5.26 -8.96 9.73
CA ARG A 94 -6.23 -8.96 8.64
C ARG A 94 -5.62 -8.27 7.43
N VAL A 95 -5.73 -8.91 6.26
CA VAL A 95 -5.13 -8.41 5.02
C VAL A 95 -6.24 -7.91 4.10
N VAL A 96 -6.21 -6.63 3.79
CA VAL A 96 -7.17 -5.95 2.91
C VAL A 96 -6.45 -5.52 1.64
N MET A 97 -6.98 -5.89 0.48
CA MET A 97 -6.49 -5.41 -0.81
C MET A 97 -7.25 -4.15 -1.22
N LEU A 98 -6.52 -3.06 -1.45
CA LEU A 98 -7.06 -1.77 -1.86
C LEU A 98 -6.58 -1.46 -3.28
N THR A 99 -7.51 -1.35 -4.23
CA THR A 99 -7.17 -1.16 -5.66
C THR A 99 -8.12 -0.22 -6.39
N GLY A 100 -7.60 0.45 -7.43
CA GLY A 100 -8.41 1.24 -8.37
C GLY A 100 -9.10 0.40 -9.44
N ASP A 101 -8.82 -0.90 -9.54
CA ASP A 101 -9.40 -1.78 -10.52
C ASP A 101 -10.91 -1.97 -10.33
N ASN A 102 -11.57 -2.45 -11.38
CA ASN A 102 -12.99 -2.81 -11.28
C ASN A 102 -13.21 -3.96 -10.29
N GLU A 103 -14.41 -4.00 -9.71
CA GLU A 103 -14.77 -4.93 -8.62
C GLU A 103 -14.59 -6.41 -8.99
N ARG A 104 -14.86 -6.78 -10.26
CA ARG A 104 -14.76 -8.18 -10.74
C ARG A 104 -13.30 -8.62 -10.79
N THR A 105 -12.44 -7.84 -11.43
CA THR A 105 -11.00 -8.10 -11.51
C THR A 105 -10.38 -8.13 -10.13
N ALA A 106 -10.69 -7.14 -9.30
CA ALA A 106 -10.18 -7.04 -7.94
C ALA A 106 -10.56 -8.25 -7.08
N LYS A 107 -11.81 -8.73 -7.15
CA LYS A 107 -12.26 -9.93 -6.43
C LYS A 107 -11.54 -11.19 -6.89
N ALA A 108 -11.33 -11.34 -8.22
CA ALA A 108 -10.62 -12.49 -8.76
C ALA A 108 -9.17 -12.53 -8.29
N ILE A 109 -8.48 -11.38 -8.34
CA ILE A 109 -7.09 -11.24 -7.86
C ILE A 109 -7.01 -11.44 -6.35
N GLY A 110 -7.93 -10.84 -5.58
CA GLY A 110 -8.00 -11.00 -4.14
C GLY A 110 -8.20 -12.44 -3.68
N ALA A 111 -9.06 -13.19 -4.40
CA ALA A 111 -9.27 -14.62 -4.15
C ALA A 111 -8.00 -15.44 -4.45
N GLN A 112 -7.26 -15.13 -5.53
CA GLN A 112 -5.99 -15.78 -5.83
C GLN A 112 -4.90 -15.46 -4.81
N ALA A 113 -4.85 -14.21 -4.32
CA ALA A 113 -3.92 -13.77 -3.28
C ALA A 113 -4.30 -14.32 -1.90
N GLY A 114 -5.58 -14.68 -1.69
CA GLY A 114 -6.10 -15.18 -0.42
C GLY A 114 -6.31 -14.09 0.63
N VAL A 115 -6.56 -12.83 0.22
CA VAL A 115 -6.80 -11.72 1.16
C VAL A 115 -8.16 -11.86 1.85
N ASP A 116 -8.30 -11.26 3.03
CA ASP A 116 -9.53 -11.33 3.82
C ASP A 116 -10.64 -10.44 3.27
N GLU A 117 -10.26 -9.34 2.61
CA GLU A 117 -11.20 -8.36 2.06
C GLU A 117 -10.61 -7.64 0.84
N VAL A 118 -11.48 -7.24 -0.08
CA VAL A 118 -11.13 -6.50 -1.29
C VAL A 118 -11.94 -5.22 -1.37
N ILE A 119 -11.24 -4.11 -1.50
CA ILE A 119 -11.80 -2.77 -1.68
C ILE A 119 -11.40 -2.29 -3.07
N ALA A 120 -12.34 -2.33 -3.99
CA ALA A 120 -12.13 -2.07 -5.40
C ALA A 120 -12.66 -0.69 -5.83
N GLY A 121 -12.18 -0.20 -6.98
CA GLY A 121 -12.69 1.03 -7.60
C GLY A 121 -12.32 2.31 -6.84
N VAL A 122 -11.28 2.27 -6.02
CA VAL A 122 -10.84 3.40 -5.21
C VAL A 122 -9.89 4.26 -6.03
N LEU A 123 -10.30 5.50 -6.29
CA LEU A 123 -9.44 6.51 -6.91
C LEU A 123 -8.22 6.81 -6.01
N PRO A 124 -7.11 7.33 -6.57
CA PRO A 124 -5.92 7.65 -5.80
C PRO A 124 -6.21 8.49 -4.55
N ASP A 125 -7.00 9.55 -4.69
CA ASP A 125 -7.39 10.44 -3.57
C ASP A 125 -8.33 9.76 -2.55
N GLY A 126 -9.06 8.73 -2.98
CA GLY A 126 -9.93 7.94 -2.11
C GLY A 126 -9.20 6.94 -1.21
N LYS A 127 -7.96 6.57 -1.54
CA LYS A 127 -7.19 5.61 -0.74
C LYS A 127 -6.92 6.12 0.67
N GLU A 128 -6.62 7.40 0.84
CA GLU A 128 -6.40 8.04 2.15
C GLU A 128 -7.66 7.94 3.03
N SER A 129 -8.84 8.22 2.47
CA SER A 129 -10.09 8.16 3.23
C SER A 129 -10.44 6.75 3.70
N VAL A 130 -10.12 5.72 2.89
CA VAL A 130 -10.27 4.32 3.29
C VAL A 130 -9.35 3.99 4.47
N ILE A 131 -8.08 4.39 4.40
CA ILE A 131 -7.14 4.19 5.51
C ILE A 131 -7.65 4.88 6.79
N ARG A 132 -8.18 6.10 6.67
CA ARG A 132 -8.78 6.83 7.80
C ARG A 132 -9.91 6.04 8.46
N ALA A 133 -10.84 5.52 7.67
CA ALA A 133 -11.96 4.73 8.17
C ALA A 133 -11.50 3.41 8.83
N LEU A 134 -10.48 2.76 8.27
CA LEU A 134 -9.90 1.55 8.86
C LEU A 134 -9.20 1.84 10.20
N LYS A 135 -8.57 3.00 10.36
CA LYS A 135 -7.88 3.41 11.61
C LYS A 135 -8.85 3.59 12.78
N GLU A 136 -10.11 3.91 12.55
CA GLU A 136 -11.13 3.99 13.60
C GLU A 136 -11.39 2.64 14.26
N LYS A 137 -11.09 1.54 13.58
CA LYS A 137 -11.30 0.17 14.06
C LYS A 137 -10.06 -0.51 14.60
N GLY A 138 -8.88 -0.01 14.27
CA GLY A 138 -7.64 -0.60 14.73
C GLY A 138 -6.40 0.03 14.12
N LYS A 139 -5.25 -0.52 14.44
CA LYS A 139 -3.99 -0.09 13.86
C LYS A 139 -3.86 -0.57 12.42
N VAL A 140 -3.47 0.32 11.53
CA VAL A 140 -3.36 0.08 10.08
C VAL A 140 -1.93 0.25 9.60
N ALA A 141 -1.41 -0.77 8.93
CA ALA A 141 -0.22 -0.66 8.12
C ALA A 141 -0.64 -0.59 6.64
N MET A 142 -0.18 0.43 5.92
CA MET A 142 -0.35 0.55 4.46
C MET A 142 0.91 0.08 3.77
N VAL A 143 0.74 -0.76 2.76
CA VAL A 143 1.83 -1.25 1.90
C VAL A 143 1.58 -0.79 0.48
N GLY A 144 2.52 -0.09 -0.12
CA GLY A 144 2.39 0.45 -1.47
C GLY A 144 3.73 0.65 -2.16
N ASP A 145 3.72 0.88 -3.47
CA ASP A 145 4.94 1.04 -4.29
C ASP A 145 4.93 2.29 -5.17
N GLY A 146 3.81 3.02 -5.22
CA GLY A 146 3.60 4.10 -6.16
C GLY A 146 3.42 5.49 -5.54
N ILE A 147 3.58 6.50 -6.40
CA ILE A 147 3.32 7.93 -6.08
C ILE A 147 1.88 8.10 -5.59
N ASN A 148 0.95 7.37 -6.20
CA ASN A 148 -0.49 7.43 -5.88
C ASN A 148 -0.83 6.88 -4.49
N ASP A 149 0.09 6.17 -3.85
CA ASP A 149 -0.08 5.59 -2.52
C ASP A 149 0.49 6.48 -1.41
N ALA A 150 1.28 7.51 -1.74
CA ALA A 150 1.95 8.37 -0.77
C ALA A 150 0.99 9.00 0.27
N PRO A 151 -0.19 9.55 -0.09
CA PRO A 151 -1.14 10.05 0.90
C PRO A 151 -1.66 8.97 1.84
N ALA A 152 -1.89 7.74 1.33
CA ALA A 152 -2.34 6.60 2.12
C ALA A 152 -1.24 6.05 3.03
N LEU A 153 0.01 5.99 2.54
CA LEU A 153 1.19 5.61 3.32
C LEU A 153 1.39 6.54 4.52
N THR A 154 1.38 7.85 4.27
CA THR A 154 1.51 8.86 5.34
C THR A 154 0.35 8.82 6.34
N ARG A 155 -0.87 8.48 5.88
CA ARG A 155 -2.05 8.44 6.75
C ARG A 155 -2.11 7.22 7.65
N ALA A 156 -1.54 6.11 7.26
CA ALA A 156 -1.50 4.87 8.04
C ALA A 156 -0.81 5.06 9.39
N ASP A 157 -0.93 4.09 10.30
CA ASP A 157 -0.11 4.07 11.52
C ASP A 157 1.33 3.65 11.21
N ILE A 158 1.50 2.88 10.15
CA ILE A 158 2.80 2.50 9.57
C ILE A 158 2.66 2.48 8.06
N GLY A 159 3.42 3.31 7.35
CA GLY A 159 3.58 3.27 5.90
C GLY A 159 4.77 2.37 5.52
N ILE A 160 4.57 1.44 4.62
CA ILE A 160 5.61 0.52 4.12
C ILE A 160 5.71 0.65 2.62
N ALA A 161 6.80 1.19 2.11
CA ALA A 161 7.10 1.20 0.68
C ALA A 161 7.81 -0.09 0.26
N ILE A 162 7.40 -0.68 -0.88
CA ILE A 162 7.98 -1.91 -1.43
C ILE A 162 8.73 -1.62 -2.73
N GLY A 163 9.94 -2.16 -2.85
CA GLY A 163 10.77 -2.08 -4.04
C GLY A 163 11.52 -0.77 -4.17
N ALA A 164 12.13 -0.55 -5.33
CA ALA A 164 12.69 0.74 -5.70
C ALA A 164 11.54 1.70 -6.07
N GLY A 165 10.64 1.94 -5.10
CA GLY A 165 9.52 2.86 -5.24
C GLY A 165 10.01 4.24 -5.69
N THR A 166 9.11 5.07 -6.16
CA THR A 166 9.43 6.46 -6.48
C THR A 166 9.93 7.16 -5.22
N ASP A 167 10.83 8.13 -5.38
CA ASP A 167 11.37 8.92 -4.27
C ASP A 167 10.25 9.44 -3.35
N ILE A 168 9.11 9.82 -3.93
CA ILE A 168 7.93 10.29 -3.19
C ILE A 168 7.31 9.20 -2.28
N ALA A 169 7.25 7.96 -2.74
CA ALA A 169 6.74 6.86 -1.90
C ALA A 169 7.72 6.50 -0.78
N ILE A 170 9.02 6.62 -1.06
CA ILE A 170 10.09 6.42 -0.08
C ILE A 170 10.01 7.49 1.01
N ASP A 171 9.83 8.75 0.66
CA ASP A 171 9.72 9.87 1.60
C ASP A 171 8.43 9.82 2.44
N ALA A 172 7.37 9.20 1.91
CA ALA A 172 6.07 9.06 2.59
C ALA A 172 5.98 7.85 3.52
N ALA A 173 6.94 6.92 3.48
CA ALA A 173 6.89 5.66 4.20
C ALA A 173 7.79 5.66 5.45
N ASP A 174 7.31 5.01 6.53
CA ASP A 174 8.13 4.78 7.75
C ASP A 174 9.15 3.65 7.54
N VAL A 175 8.84 2.71 6.66
CA VAL A 175 9.69 1.54 6.35
C VAL A 175 9.81 1.38 4.85
N VAL A 176 11.03 1.22 4.36
CA VAL A 176 11.32 0.97 2.94
C VAL A 176 11.91 -0.42 2.76
N LEU A 177 11.21 -1.27 2.02
CA LEU A 177 11.64 -2.62 1.66
C LEU A 177 12.27 -2.58 0.27
N MET A 178 13.58 -2.74 0.20
CA MET A 178 14.38 -2.58 -1.04
C MET A 178 14.02 -3.56 -2.17
N LYS A 179 13.43 -4.70 -1.83
CA LYS A 179 13.02 -5.71 -2.82
C LYS A 179 11.52 -5.59 -3.07
N SER A 180 11.12 -5.73 -4.34
CA SER A 180 9.71 -5.71 -4.72
C SER A 180 9.02 -7.06 -4.43
N ARG A 181 9.06 -7.50 -3.15
CA ARG A 181 8.47 -8.75 -2.67
C ARG A 181 7.60 -8.53 -1.46
N LEU A 182 6.35 -9.03 -1.52
CA LEU A 182 5.42 -8.92 -0.41
C LEU A 182 5.87 -9.75 0.81
N SER A 183 6.62 -10.84 0.58
CA SER A 183 7.20 -11.69 1.63
C SER A 183 8.17 -10.96 2.57
N ASP A 184 8.70 -9.82 2.16
CA ASP A 184 9.56 -9.00 3.02
C ASP A 184 8.75 -8.23 4.09
N VAL A 185 7.43 -8.05 3.93
CA VAL A 185 6.56 -7.41 4.94
C VAL A 185 6.45 -8.27 6.21
N PRO A 186 6.02 -9.56 6.16
CA PRO A 186 6.03 -10.40 7.35
C PRO A 186 7.43 -10.58 7.93
N ALA A 187 8.48 -10.59 7.11
CA ALA A 187 9.86 -10.66 7.56
C ALA A 187 10.27 -9.41 8.38
N ALA A 188 9.88 -8.20 7.93
CA ALA A 188 10.11 -6.94 8.65
C ALA A 188 9.39 -6.92 10.02
N ILE A 189 8.14 -7.40 10.06
CA ILE A 189 7.37 -7.52 11.32
C ILE A 189 8.08 -8.49 12.30
N ARG A 190 8.59 -9.61 11.82
CA ARG A 190 9.34 -10.57 12.66
C ARG A 190 10.63 -9.94 13.19
N LEU A 191 11.36 -9.24 12.34
CA LEU A 191 12.59 -8.55 12.74
C LEU A 191 12.30 -7.49 13.80
N SER A 192 11.28 -6.66 13.60
CA SER A 192 10.85 -5.65 14.59
C SER A 192 10.51 -6.27 15.94
N ARG A 193 9.73 -7.36 15.96
CA ARG A 193 9.38 -8.08 17.20
C ARG A 193 10.60 -8.69 17.88
N ALA A 194 11.55 -9.24 17.10
CA ALA A 194 12.80 -9.79 17.64
C ALA A 194 13.68 -8.70 18.23
N THR A 195 13.78 -7.56 17.57
CA THR A 195 14.53 -6.38 18.03
C THR A 195 13.94 -5.83 19.33
N LEU A 196 12.61 -5.64 19.42
CA LEU A 196 11.94 -5.19 20.63
C LEU A 196 12.19 -6.16 21.80
N ARG A 197 12.11 -7.46 21.57
CA ARG A 197 12.43 -8.46 22.61
C ARG A 197 13.88 -8.33 23.07
N ASN A 198 14.80 -8.18 22.14
CA ASN A 198 16.22 -8.01 22.46
C ASN A 198 16.46 -6.74 23.29
N ILE A 199 15.78 -5.63 22.95
CA ILE A 199 15.84 -4.39 23.73
C ILE A 199 15.31 -4.61 25.16
N HIS A 200 14.16 -5.27 25.31
CA HIS A 200 13.59 -5.57 26.63
C HIS A 200 14.52 -6.48 27.47
N GLU A 201 15.11 -7.50 26.85
CA GLU A 201 16.09 -8.37 27.51
C GLU A 201 17.31 -7.55 27.99
N ASN A 202 17.84 -6.67 27.14
CA ASN A 202 18.97 -5.82 27.49
C ASN A 202 18.63 -4.85 28.62
N LEU A 203 17.48 -4.21 28.58
CA LEU A 203 17.01 -3.32 29.64
C LEU A 203 16.82 -4.07 30.97
N PHE A 204 16.20 -5.26 30.91
CA PHE A 204 16.03 -6.10 32.10
C PHE A 204 17.37 -6.39 32.77
N TRP A 205 18.35 -6.85 32.02
CA TRP A 205 19.68 -7.13 32.58
C TRP A 205 20.37 -5.89 33.10
N ALA A 206 20.28 -4.78 32.37
CA ALA A 206 20.87 -3.52 32.83
C ALA A 206 20.27 -3.04 34.18
N PHE A 207 18.95 -3.13 34.34
CA PHE A 207 18.32 -2.80 35.62
C PHE A 207 18.64 -3.80 36.71
N PHE A 208 18.64 -5.09 36.39
CA PHE A 208 18.90 -6.15 37.35
C PHE A 208 20.28 -5.98 38.03
N TYR A 209 21.33 -5.72 37.28
CA TYR A 209 22.64 -5.45 37.83
C TYR A 209 22.65 -4.23 38.74
N ASN A 210 21.96 -3.17 38.39
CA ASN A 210 21.90 -1.95 39.18
C ASN A 210 21.09 -2.11 40.47
N VAL A 211 19.97 -2.84 40.42
CA VAL A 211 19.10 -3.13 41.56
C VAL A 211 19.89 -3.90 42.64
N ILE A 212 20.78 -4.78 42.27
CA ILE A 212 21.65 -5.53 43.21
C ILE A 212 22.89 -4.71 43.56
N GLY A 213 23.53 -4.09 42.60
CA GLY A 213 24.81 -3.41 42.76
C GLY A 213 24.75 -2.13 43.59
N ILE A 214 23.68 -1.33 43.43
CA ILE A 214 23.54 -0.07 44.18
C ILE A 214 23.38 -0.30 45.67
N PRO A 215 22.51 -1.14 46.20
CA PRO A 215 22.42 -1.45 47.63
C PRO A 215 23.69 -2.06 48.19
N LEU A 216 24.38 -2.90 47.40
CA LEU A 216 25.65 -3.49 47.80
C LEU A 216 26.74 -2.44 47.94
N ALA A 217 26.83 -1.50 46.95
CA ALA A 217 27.78 -0.39 46.99
C ALA A 217 27.46 0.59 48.12
N ALA A 218 26.20 0.84 48.41
CA ALA A 218 25.71 1.66 49.51
C ALA A 218 25.94 1.02 50.90
N GLY A 219 26.41 -0.23 50.95
CA GLY A 219 26.73 -0.90 52.21
C GLY A 219 25.53 -1.43 53.01
N VAL A 220 24.34 -1.52 52.38
CA VAL A 220 23.11 -2.00 53.01
C VAL A 220 23.25 -3.41 53.60
N TRP A 221 24.11 -4.24 53.00
CA TRP A 221 24.36 -5.61 53.39
C TRP A 221 25.48 -5.77 54.45
N ILE A 222 26.20 -4.66 54.77
CA ILE A 222 27.30 -4.70 55.75
C ILE A 222 26.79 -5.10 57.18
N PRO A 223 25.68 -4.53 57.70
CA PRO A 223 25.21 -4.85 59.03
C PRO A 223 24.70 -6.30 59.17
N LEU A 224 24.14 -6.87 58.07
CA LEU A 224 23.54 -8.20 58.07
C LEU A 224 24.51 -9.32 57.76
N PHE A 225 25.45 -9.10 56.81
CA PHE A 225 26.33 -10.14 56.27
C PHE A 225 27.79 -9.79 56.25
N GLY A 226 28.17 -8.60 56.71
CA GLY A 226 29.57 -8.12 56.68
C GLY A 226 30.12 -7.91 55.24
N LEU A 227 29.26 -7.92 54.24
CA LEU A 227 29.66 -7.85 52.82
C LEU A 227 29.99 -6.42 52.45
N LYS A 228 31.26 -6.19 52.08
CA LYS A 228 31.75 -4.92 51.50
C LYS A 228 32.03 -5.11 50.02
N LEU A 229 31.55 -4.20 49.19
CA LEU A 229 31.86 -4.21 47.76
C LEU A 229 33.33 -3.75 47.58
N ASN A 230 34.14 -4.62 46.99
CA ASN A 230 35.47 -4.22 46.51
C ASN A 230 35.28 -3.48 45.15
N PRO A 231 35.87 -2.28 44.94
CA PRO A 231 35.77 -1.53 43.68
C PRO A 231 36.13 -2.35 42.43
N MET A 232 37.07 -3.28 42.56
CA MET A 232 37.45 -4.19 41.48
C MET A 232 36.27 -5.05 40.98
N PHE A 233 35.45 -5.59 41.90
CA PHE A 233 34.26 -6.36 41.51
C PHE A 233 33.20 -5.47 40.86
N GLY A 234 33.08 -4.20 41.26
CA GLY A 234 32.20 -3.23 40.63
C GLY A 234 32.62 -2.95 39.18
N ALA A 235 33.89 -2.72 38.93
CA ALA A 235 34.43 -2.51 37.59
C ALA A 235 34.26 -3.78 36.68
N ALA A 236 34.55 -4.95 37.25
CA ALA A 236 34.34 -6.21 36.53
C ALA A 236 32.85 -6.45 36.16
N ALA A 237 31.91 -6.15 37.06
CA ALA A 237 30.49 -6.28 36.82
C ALA A 237 30.02 -5.32 35.72
N MET A 238 30.50 -4.08 35.66
CA MET A 238 30.23 -3.12 34.60
C MET A 238 30.72 -3.62 33.23
N SER A 239 31.93 -4.15 33.15
CA SER A 239 32.50 -4.70 31.92
C SER A 239 31.73 -5.93 31.44
N LEU A 240 31.34 -6.81 32.36
CA LEU A 240 30.54 -8.01 32.06
C LEU A 240 29.14 -7.62 31.57
N SER A 241 28.51 -6.61 32.16
CA SER A 241 27.20 -6.10 31.69
C SER A 241 27.29 -5.62 30.27
N SER A 242 28.29 -4.81 29.91
CA SER A 242 28.50 -4.33 28.55
C SER A 242 28.71 -5.51 27.55
N PHE A 243 29.51 -6.50 27.95
CA PHE A 243 29.74 -7.69 27.16
C PHE A 243 28.42 -8.49 26.92
N CYS A 244 27.60 -8.65 27.96
CA CYS A 244 26.31 -9.33 27.85
C CYS A 244 25.34 -8.62 26.89
N VAL A 245 25.25 -7.28 26.97
CA VAL A 245 24.38 -6.48 26.08
C VAL A 245 24.83 -6.62 24.63
N VAL A 246 26.13 -6.46 24.35
CA VAL A 246 26.66 -6.59 22.99
C VAL A 246 26.46 -8.01 22.45
N SER A 247 26.75 -9.03 23.26
CA SER A 247 26.57 -10.44 22.88
C SER A 247 25.09 -10.75 22.59
N ASN A 248 24.16 -10.22 23.37
CA ASN A 248 22.74 -10.38 23.13
C ASN A 248 22.29 -9.67 21.85
N ALA A 249 22.78 -8.46 21.57
CA ALA A 249 22.52 -7.73 20.35
C ALA A 249 23.03 -8.49 19.10
N LEU A 250 24.21 -9.08 19.18
CA LEU A 250 24.79 -9.88 18.08
C LEU A 250 23.96 -11.14 17.76
N ARG A 251 23.14 -11.66 18.68
CA ARG A 251 22.23 -12.77 18.41
C ARG A 251 21.23 -12.46 17.31
N LEU A 252 20.89 -11.17 17.06
CA LEU A 252 20.00 -10.78 15.96
C LEU A 252 20.58 -11.12 14.58
N ASN A 253 21.91 -11.19 14.43
CA ASN A 253 22.54 -11.60 13.17
C ASN A 253 22.22 -13.04 12.77
N PHE A 254 21.89 -13.90 13.74
CA PHE A 254 21.51 -15.28 13.52
C PHE A 254 19.99 -15.49 13.42
N PHE A 255 19.23 -14.40 13.45
CA PHE A 255 17.78 -14.49 13.41
C PHE A 255 17.28 -14.77 11.98
N LYS A 256 16.50 -15.83 11.81
CA LYS A 256 15.94 -16.23 10.51
C LYS A 256 14.63 -15.47 10.25
N ILE A 257 14.71 -14.33 9.57
CA ILE A 257 13.58 -13.41 9.31
C ILE A 257 12.45 -14.04 8.47
N HIS A 258 12.77 -14.98 7.60
CA HIS A 258 11.77 -15.67 6.74
C HIS A 258 11.19 -16.95 7.36
N SER A 259 11.51 -17.27 8.63
CA SER A 259 10.96 -18.46 9.30
C SER A 259 9.72 -18.11 10.12
N ALA A 260 8.58 -18.69 9.73
CA ALA A 260 7.30 -18.54 10.43
C ALA A 260 7.18 -19.33 11.75
N SER A 261 8.18 -20.13 12.11
CA SER A 261 8.11 -21.07 13.25
C SER A 261 7.88 -20.45 14.63
N ARG A 262 8.12 -19.16 14.77
CA ARG A 262 7.99 -18.39 16.02
C ARG A 262 6.91 -17.32 15.99
N ASP A 263 6.05 -17.34 14.97
CA ASP A 263 5.00 -16.35 14.83
C ASP A 263 3.95 -16.52 15.95
N LYS A 264 3.60 -15.39 16.57
CA LYS A 264 2.52 -15.32 17.55
C LYS A 264 1.34 -14.60 16.93
N LYS A 265 0.14 -15.17 17.07
CA LYS A 265 -1.11 -14.51 16.68
C LYS A 265 -1.32 -13.24 17.49
N ILE A 266 -1.69 -12.16 16.81
CA ILE A 266 -2.26 -10.95 17.41
C ILE A 266 -3.76 -11.20 17.58
N GLN A 267 -4.42 -10.55 18.53
CA GLN A 267 -5.88 -10.58 18.61
C GLN A 267 -6.45 -9.91 17.34
N ASN A 268 -7.33 -10.63 16.64
CA ASN A 268 -8.01 -10.09 15.47
C ASN A 268 -8.93 -8.94 15.89
N VAL A 269 -8.83 -7.81 15.20
CA VAL A 269 -9.80 -6.73 15.29
C VAL A 269 -10.92 -7.03 14.29
N ASP A 270 -12.18 -7.07 14.79
CA ASP A 270 -13.34 -7.20 13.91
C ASP A 270 -13.59 -5.86 13.18
N ILE A 271 -13.40 -5.86 11.86
CA ILE A 271 -13.68 -4.71 11.01
C ILE A 271 -14.97 -4.90 10.18
N SER A 272 -15.79 -5.93 10.51
CA SER A 272 -17.10 -6.09 9.90
C SER A 272 -17.93 -4.83 10.15
N GLY A 273 -18.48 -4.22 9.10
CA GLY A 273 -19.28 -2.99 9.18
C GLY A 273 -18.53 -1.67 8.92
N VAL A 274 -17.32 -1.68 8.32
CA VAL A 274 -16.84 -0.50 7.57
C VAL A 274 -17.73 -0.37 6.33
N ALA A 275 -18.90 0.24 6.52
CA ALA A 275 -19.63 0.76 5.39
C ALA A 275 -18.72 1.82 4.75
N MET A 276 -18.12 1.47 3.62
CA MET A 276 -17.53 2.50 2.79
C MET A 276 -18.65 3.41 2.35
N GLU A 277 -18.58 4.67 2.73
CA GLU A 277 -19.13 5.69 1.87
C GLU A 277 -18.41 5.46 0.51
N ARG A 278 -19.09 4.79 -0.40
CA ARG A 278 -18.75 4.85 -1.82
C ARG A 278 -18.61 6.33 -2.06
N SER A 279 -17.43 6.78 -2.49
CA SER A 279 -17.23 8.16 -2.92
C SER A 279 -18.47 8.50 -3.72
N ALA A 280 -19.29 9.43 -3.19
CA ALA A 280 -20.56 9.78 -3.80
C ALA A 280 -20.27 10.06 -5.27
N PRO A 281 -21.08 9.56 -6.23
CA PRO A 281 -20.80 9.77 -7.63
C PRO A 281 -20.59 11.28 -7.79
N VAL A 282 -19.44 11.67 -8.33
CA VAL A 282 -19.10 13.07 -8.55
C VAL A 282 -20.22 13.66 -9.38
N THR A 283 -21.12 14.39 -8.73
CA THR A 283 -22.27 14.99 -9.38
C THR A 283 -21.77 16.28 -10.02
N LYS A 284 -21.66 16.26 -11.35
CA LYS A 284 -21.31 17.47 -12.08
C LYS A 284 -22.46 18.45 -11.98
N LYS A 285 -22.25 19.59 -11.32
CA LYS A 285 -23.24 20.65 -11.18
C LYS A 285 -22.73 21.87 -11.93
N THR A 286 -23.48 22.33 -12.91
CA THR A 286 -23.19 23.59 -13.61
C THR A 286 -23.93 24.70 -12.91
N LEU A 287 -23.23 25.74 -12.54
CA LEU A 287 -23.80 26.96 -11.93
C LEU A 287 -23.56 28.10 -12.91
N GLU A 288 -24.61 28.85 -13.22
CA GLU A 288 -24.51 30.13 -13.94
C GLU A 288 -24.23 31.23 -12.93
N ILE A 289 -23.14 31.98 -13.16
CA ILE A 289 -22.71 33.05 -12.27
C ILE A 289 -22.71 34.35 -13.08
N GLU A 290 -23.59 35.26 -12.75
CA GLU A 290 -23.67 36.57 -13.40
C GLU A 290 -22.58 37.53 -12.86
N GLY A 291 -22.06 38.40 -13.71
CA GLY A 291 -21.13 39.45 -13.33
C GLY A 291 -19.65 39.11 -13.45
N MET A 292 -19.29 37.97 -14.04
CA MET A 292 -17.89 37.68 -14.40
C MET A 292 -17.52 38.36 -15.72
N MET A 293 -16.58 39.31 -15.66
CA MET A 293 -16.18 40.10 -16.85
C MET A 293 -14.72 39.89 -17.27
N CYS A 294 -13.95 39.09 -16.57
CA CYS A 294 -12.53 38.88 -16.89
C CYS A 294 -11.94 37.64 -16.21
N GLY A 295 -10.78 37.18 -16.73
CA GLY A 295 -10.05 36.02 -16.19
C GLY A 295 -9.56 36.16 -14.73
N HIS A 296 -9.60 37.37 -14.15
CA HIS A 296 -9.32 37.54 -12.72
C HIS A 296 -10.52 37.09 -11.87
N CYS A 297 -11.74 37.36 -12.34
CA CYS A 297 -12.97 36.89 -11.71
C CYS A 297 -13.06 35.36 -11.73
N GLU A 298 -12.67 34.72 -12.85
CA GLU A 298 -12.60 33.25 -12.96
C GLU A 298 -11.70 32.65 -11.89
N LYS A 299 -10.48 33.19 -11.75
CA LYS A 299 -9.50 32.71 -10.77
C LYS A 299 -9.99 32.89 -9.34
N MET A 300 -10.70 33.97 -9.05
CA MET A 300 -11.25 34.25 -7.73
C MET A 300 -12.40 33.30 -7.38
N VAL A 301 -13.32 33.08 -8.32
CA VAL A 301 -14.45 32.15 -8.16
C VAL A 301 -13.93 30.71 -8.03
N LYS A 302 -13.02 30.29 -8.89
CA LYS A 302 -12.38 28.97 -8.81
C LYS A 302 -11.74 28.74 -7.44
N ARG A 303 -10.94 29.69 -6.98
CA ARG A 303 -10.25 29.64 -5.67
C ARG A 303 -11.22 29.61 -4.48
N THR A 304 -12.38 30.26 -4.63
CA THR A 304 -13.41 30.26 -3.60
C THR A 304 -14.15 28.94 -3.55
N LEU A 305 -14.49 28.36 -4.71
CA LEU A 305 -15.14 27.05 -4.83
C LEU A 305 -14.24 25.92 -4.33
N GLU A 306 -12.97 25.92 -4.70
CA GLU A 306 -11.98 24.92 -4.27
C GLU A 306 -11.65 24.96 -2.75
N ARG A 307 -12.15 25.95 -2.00
CA ARG A 307 -12.06 25.99 -0.53
C ARG A 307 -13.09 25.10 0.16
N PHE A 308 -14.14 24.71 -0.54
CA PHE A 308 -15.16 23.82 0.03
C PHE A 308 -14.69 22.36 -0.11
N PRO A 309 -14.62 21.60 0.98
CA PRO A 309 -14.15 20.22 0.97
C PRO A 309 -15.02 19.28 0.13
N GLU A 310 -16.24 19.69 -0.21
CA GLU A 310 -17.18 18.94 -1.04
C GLU A 310 -16.93 19.11 -2.55
N ILE A 311 -16.09 20.07 -2.96
CA ILE A 311 -15.79 20.38 -4.37
C ILE A 311 -14.40 19.83 -4.71
N SER A 312 -14.37 18.77 -5.52
CA SER A 312 -13.13 18.13 -5.96
C SER A 312 -12.43 18.90 -7.09
N GLU A 313 -13.19 19.58 -7.96
CA GLU A 313 -12.67 20.36 -9.07
C GLU A 313 -13.68 21.42 -9.49
N ALA A 314 -13.23 22.65 -9.72
CA ALA A 314 -14.04 23.72 -10.27
C ALA A 314 -13.45 24.20 -11.60
N VAL A 315 -14.23 24.08 -12.68
CA VAL A 315 -13.94 24.68 -13.98
C VAL A 315 -14.79 25.91 -14.13
N VAL A 316 -14.18 27.08 -14.27
CA VAL A 316 -14.87 28.37 -14.34
C VAL A 316 -14.51 29.02 -15.68
N SER A 317 -15.52 29.44 -16.44
CA SER A 317 -15.37 30.19 -17.69
C SER A 317 -16.28 31.43 -17.66
N HIS A 318 -15.86 32.51 -18.31
CA HIS A 318 -16.65 33.74 -18.44
C HIS A 318 -17.21 33.94 -19.86
N GLU A 319 -17.11 32.89 -20.71
CA GLU A 319 -17.70 32.87 -22.06
C GLU A 319 -19.11 32.28 -22.03
#